data_a239836440cb1ebc8af2c16cbe418144
#
_entry.id   a239836440cb1ebc8af2c16cbe418144
#
_cell.length_a   1.000
_cell.length_b   1.000
_cell.length_c   1.000
_cell.angle_alpha   90.00
_cell.angle_beta   90.00
_cell.angle_gamma   90.00
#
_symmetry.space_group_name_H-M   'P 1'
#
loop_
_entity.id
_entity.type
_entity.pdbx_description
1 polymer ?
#
loop_
_entity_poly.entity_id
_entity_poly.type
_entity_poly.pdbx_seq_one_letter_code
_entity_poly.pdbx_strand_id
1 'polypeptide(L)'
;MADLNAIKDLVVCSFKGTTPDPTEFSTTDVKESLSKEIHALASDYRTYQRNKMDLFEIMEEAYDEIIPDYIEAYMGSFAEIKTTADGQKVVYRVKRGRQRAKQFITKVGLSGAYESFRLDADTFELGGHAIGGAAYIDYERYICGDEDIAESTQILLEGLEEAIMGEVQKALIAAANADSRPAKNIHVSATFDADAMADLCAVAKSYGGGRAAIFAAPEFIAGMGPDAIGMPIFNGTPGYAGATPKYSPKDIEDIANTGYITSFRGTPIIQMPQSYTDETNTVTQINPGFAYIFPTGGEKIVKIVLEGPTRIDEFKGRDRSFEIEAYKKVGVAILTHHNWCIYENTSLSTADTKYPSKTV
;
A
#
# COMPACT_ATOMS: atom_id res chain seq x y z
N MET A 1 21.36 -30.04 14.46
CA MET A 1 21.30 -28.77 13.78
C MET A 1 19.83 -28.53 13.52
N ALA A 2 19.28 -27.44 14.00
CA ALA A 2 17.92 -27.04 13.63
C ALA A 2 17.86 -26.89 12.09
N ASP A 3 16.78 -27.32 11.48
CA ASP A 3 16.59 -27.14 10.05
C ASP A 3 16.22 -25.66 9.83
N LEU A 4 17.18 -24.86 9.38
CA LEU A 4 17.03 -23.41 9.19
C LEU A 4 15.85 -23.08 8.25
N ASN A 5 15.63 -23.94 7.25
CA ASN A 5 14.50 -23.76 6.34
C ASN A 5 13.16 -23.98 7.04
N ALA A 6 13.07 -24.94 7.95
CA ALA A 6 11.84 -25.18 8.72
C ALA A 6 11.53 -23.98 9.66
N ILE A 7 12.56 -23.37 10.25
CA ILE A 7 12.38 -22.18 11.09
C ILE A 7 11.92 -20.98 10.23
N LYS A 8 12.51 -20.81 9.06
CA LYS A 8 12.09 -19.78 8.10
C LYS A 8 10.61 -19.93 7.72
N ASP A 9 10.20 -21.16 7.37
CA ASP A 9 8.80 -21.45 7.04
C ASP A 9 7.85 -21.14 8.22
N LEU A 10 8.28 -21.41 9.46
CA LEU A 10 7.51 -21.04 10.65
C LEU A 10 7.40 -19.53 10.83
N VAL A 11 8.47 -18.77 10.56
CA VAL A 11 8.43 -17.29 10.59
C VAL A 11 7.41 -16.79 9.59
N VAL A 12 7.50 -17.24 8.33
CA VAL A 12 6.58 -16.83 7.25
C VAL A 12 5.12 -17.21 7.57
N CYS A 13 4.90 -18.42 8.08
CA CYS A 13 3.55 -18.88 8.48
C CYS A 13 2.99 -18.09 9.67
N SER A 14 3.82 -17.82 10.68
CA SER A 14 3.44 -17.01 11.84
C SER A 14 2.98 -15.63 11.43
N PHE A 15 3.69 -15.04 10.46
CA PHE A 15 3.44 -13.69 9.96
C PHE A 15 2.19 -13.63 9.08
N LYS A 16 2.08 -14.54 8.10
CA LYS A 16 0.91 -14.63 7.22
C LYS A 16 -0.35 -15.11 7.94
N GLY A 17 -0.27 -15.48 9.22
CA GLY A 17 -1.38 -16.07 9.98
C GLY A 17 -1.88 -17.39 9.38
N THR A 18 -1.03 -18.06 8.59
CA THR A 18 -1.32 -19.33 7.95
C THR A 18 -0.70 -20.47 8.74
N THR A 19 -1.23 -21.67 8.59
CA THR A 19 -0.67 -22.87 9.21
C THR A 19 -0.18 -23.81 8.11
N PRO A 20 0.96 -24.49 8.30
CA PRO A 20 1.47 -25.45 7.32
C PRO A 20 0.46 -26.58 7.04
N ASP A 21 -0.27 -26.98 8.05
CA ASP A 21 -1.41 -27.92 7.94
C ASP A 21 -2.57 -27.43 8.83
N PRO A 22 -3.64 -26.84 8.24
CA PRO A 22 -4.76 -26.26 8.99
C PRO A 22 -5.59 -27.31 9.75
N THR A 23 -5.36 -28.60 9.53
CA THR A 23 -6.06 -29.68 10.24
C THR A 23 -5.36 -30.10 11.53
N GLU A 24 -4.06 -29.86 11.66
CA GLU A 24 -3.25 -30.34 12.80
C GLU A 24 -2.71 -29.21 13.68
N PHE A 25 -2.53 -27.98 13.13
CA PHE A 25 -1.90 -26.89 13.85
C PHE A 25 -2.78 -25.63 13.86
N SER A 26 -2.82 -24.97 15.02
CA SER A 26 -3.40 -23.63 15.14
C SER A 26 -2.32 -22.57 14.96
N THR A 27 -2.72 -21.32 14.66
CA THR A 27 -1.79 -20.17 14.56
C THR A 27 -1.04 -19.93 15.88
N THR A 28 -1.64 -20.28 17.02
CA THR A 28 -1.00 -20.19 18.35
C THR A 28 0.11 -21.22 18.48
N ASP A 29 -0.12 -22.46 18.00
CA ASP A 29 0.89 -23.52 18.04
C ASP A 29 2.12 -23.19 17.17
N VAL A 30 1.90 -22.51 16.03
CA VAL A 30 2.99 -22.04 15.16
C VAL A 30 3.84 -20.98 15.87
N LYS A 31 3.21 -20.00 16.54
CA LYS A 31 3.93 -18.96 17.31
C LYS A 31 4.71 -19.55 18.48
N GLU A 32 4.11 -20.49 19.23
CA GLU A 32 4.79 -21.17 20.33
C GLU A 32 5.98 -22.03 19.84
N SER A 33 5.81 -22.72 18.70
CA SER A 33 6.89 -23.50 18.10
C SER A 33 8.02 -22.60 17.62
N LEU A 34 7.71 -21.49 16.98
CA LEU A 34 8.69 -20.50 16.55
C LEU A 34 9.48 -19.92 17.74
N SER A 35 8.79 -19.49 18.80
CA SER A 35 9.44 -18.98 20.01
C SER A 35 10.35 -20.04 20.66
N LYS A 36 9.96 -21.31 20.68
CA LYS A 36 10.80 -22.42 21.19
C LYS A 36 12.07 -22.62 20.35
N GLU A 37 11.95 -22.59 19.03
CA GLU A 37 13.11 -22.77 18.13
C GLU A 37 14.07 -21.58 18.22
N ILE A 38 13.55 -20.34 18.25
CA ILE A 38 14.38 -19.13 18.45
C ILE A 38 15.05 -19.17 19.82
N HIS A 39 14.32 -19.55 20.87
CA HIS A 39 14.89 -19.68 22.20
C HIS A 39 15.96 -20.79 22.28
N ALA A 40 15.81 -21.86 21.50
CA ALA A 40 16.85 -22.91 21.41
C ALA A 40 18.14 -22.39 20.74
N LEU A 41 18.01 -21.51 19.73
CA LEU A 41 19.15 -20.86 19.08
C LEU A 41 19.82 -19.79 19.95
N ALA A 42 19.10 -19.19 20.88
CA ALA A 42 19.55 -18.08 21.73
C ALA A 42 19.44 -18.38 23.25
N SER A 43 19.50 -19.64 23.65
CA SER A 43 19.27 -20.10 25.03
C SER A 43 20.23 -19.51 26.08
N ASP A 44 21.44 -19.17 25.69
CA ASP A 44 22.41 -18.47 26.51
C ASP A 44 23.25 -17.53 25.65
N TYR A 45 23.94 -16.55 26.30
CA TYR A 45 24.72 -15.53 25.57
C TYR A 45 25.78 -16.12 24.64
N ARG A 46 26.39 -17.25 25.01
CA ARG A 46 27.43 -17.90 24.19
C ARG A 46 26.80 -18.56 22.97
N THR A 47 25.66 -19.21 23.16
CA THR A 47 24.88 -19.86 22.09
C THR A 47 24.33 -18.82 21.12
N TYR A 48 23.75 -17.73 21.66
CA TYR A 48 23.32 -16.59 20.85
C TYR A 48 24.46 -16.02 20.00
N GLN A 49 25.61 -15.70 20.61
CA GLN A 49 26.76 -15.15 19.86
C GLN A 49 27.31 -16.12 18.78
N ARG A 50 27.08 -17.40 18.93
CA ARG A 50 27.48 -18.41 17.92
C ARG A 50 26.49 -18.48 16.77
N ASN A 51 25.21 -18.42 17.07
CA ASN A 51 24.12 -18.70 16.13
C ASN A 51 23.46 -17.41 15.57
N LYS A 52 23.89 -16.24 16.04
CA LYS A 52 23.23 -14.96 15.68
C LYS A 52 23.20 -14.69 14.18
N MET A 53 24.23 -15.08 13.44
CA MET A 53 24.29 -14.89 12.00
C MET A 53 23.25 -15.77 11.29
N ASP A 54 23.09 -17.00 11.73
CA ASP A 54 22.07 -17.93 11.20
C ASP A 54 20.67 -17.40 11.51
N LEU A 55 20.47 -16.81 12.70
CA LEU A 55 19.20 -16.21 13.10
C LEU A 55 18.85 -14.99 12.23
N PHE A 56 19.81 -14.10 11.99
CA PHE A 56 19.58 -12.93 11.16
C PHE A 56 19.37 -13.29 9.70
N GLU A 57 20.09 -14.26 9.16
CA GLU A 57 19.90 -14.76 7.80
C GLU A 57 18.48 -15.30 7.59
N ILE A 58 17.95 -16.08 8.56
CA ILE A 58 16.55 -16.57 8.52
C ILE A 58 15.56 -15.40 8.48
N MET A 59 15.77 -14.38 9.33
CA MET A 59 14.89 -13.22 9.41
C MET A 59 14.95 -12.37 8.15
N GLU A 60 16.14 -12.11 7.61
CA GLU A 60 16.33 -11.36 6.36
C GLU A 60 15.63 -12.04 5.18
N GLU A 61 15.80 -13.36 5.06
CA GLU A 61 15.14 -14.13 4.01
C GLU A 61 13.62 -14.16 4.17
N ALA A 62 13.11 -14.26 5.41
CA ALA A 62 11.68 -14.21 5.68
C ALA A 62 11.09 -12.83 5.33
N TYR A 63 11.78 -11.75 5.68
CA TYR A 63 11.34 -10.39 5.34
C TYR A 63 11.34 -10.14 3.84
N ASP A 64 12.33 -10.65 3.13
CA ASP A 64 12.42 -10.52 1.67
C ASP A 64 11.29 -11.27 0.95
N GLU A 65 10.71 -12.30 1.58
CA GLU A 65 9.54 -13.00 1.07
C GLU A 65 8.22 -12.31 1.45
N ILE A 66 8.10 -11.85 2.70
CA ILE A 66 6.85 -11.32 3.24
C ILE A 66 6.54 -9.91 2.69
N ILE A 67 7.52 -9.00 2.68
CA ILE A 67 7.30 -7.60 2.30
C ILE A 67 6.75 -7.44 0.87
N PRO A 68 7.31 -8.08 -0.17
CA PRO A 68 6.75 -7.98 -1.51
C PRO A 68 5.33 -8.54 -1.62
N ASP A 69 5.06 -9.68 -0.98
CA ASP A 69 3.74 -10.33 -1.00
C ASP A 69 2.68 -9.44 -0.33
N TYR A 70 3.01 -8.84 0.80
CA TYR A 70 2.13 -7.91 1.52
C TYR A 70 1.79 -6.69 0.65
N ILE A 71 2.81 -6.03 0.09
CA ILE A 71 2.60 -4.86 -0.77
C ILE A 71 1.79 -5.26 -2.01
N GLU A 72 2.02 -6.44 -2.59
CA GLU A 72 1.27 -6.92 -3.74
C GLU A 72 -0.20 -7.20 -3.40
N ALA A 73 -0.48 -7.76 -2.25
CA ALA A 73 -1.84 -8.03 -1.79
C ALA A 73 -2.68 -6.74 -1.69
N TYR A 74 -2.12 -5.66 -1.15
CA TYR A 74 -2.84 -4.40 -0.93
C TYR A 74 -2.76 -3.44 -2.10
N MET A 75 -1.63 -3.33 -2.77
CA MET A 75 -1.38 -2.33 -3.80
C MET A 75 -1.23 -2.91 -5.21
N GLY A 76 -1.15 -4.23 -5.36
CA GLY A 76 -0.90 -4.88 -6.65
C GLY A 76 -1.91 -4.56 -7.74
N SER A 77 -3.11 -4.11 -7.38
CA SER A 77 -4.13 -3.69 -8.35
C SER A 77 -3.79 -2.37 -9.07
N PHE A 78 -3.07 -1.43 -8.43
CA PHE A 78 -2.72 -0.12 -8.99
C PHE A 78 -1.22 0.19 -8.96
N ALA A 79 -0.42 -0.55 -8.20
CA ALA A 79 1.03 -0.41 -8.12
C ALA A 79 1.75 -1.53 -8.87
N GLU A 80 2.87 -1.20 -9.51
CA GLU A 80 3.83 -2.15 -10.07
C GLU A 80 5.02 -2.24 -9.13
N ILE A 81 5.26 -3.43 -8.60
CA ILE A 81 6.33 -3.70 -7.68
C ILE A 81 7.48 -4.35 -8.43
N LYS A 82 8.69 -3.85 -8.24
CA LYS A 82 9.92 -4.43 -8.81
C LYS A 82 10.97 -4.58 -7.74
N THR A 83 11.54 -5.76 -7.64
CA THR A 83 12.72 -6.03 -6.82
C THR A 83 13.98 -5.91 -7.69
N THR A 84 15.00 -5.23 -7.20
CA THR A 84 16.27 -5.01 -7.90
C THR A 84 17.45 -5.31 -7.00
N ALA A 85 18.61 -5.59 -7.59
CA ALA A 85 19.82 -5.73 -6.83
C ALA A 85 20.27 -4.40 -6.21
N ASP A 86 21.01 -4.47 -5.12
CA ASP A 86 21.54 -3.31 -4.40
C ASP A 86 22.37 -2.41 -5.35
N GLY A 87 22.12 -1.10 -5.33
CA GLY A 87 22.77 -0.11 -6.20
C GLY A 87 22.23 -0.02 -7.62
N GLN A 88 21.22 -0.82 -7.99
CA GLN A 88 20.61 -0.76 -9.32
C GLN A 88 19.36 0.12 -9.33
N LYS A 89 19.38 1.15 -10.18
CA LYS A 89 18.20 1.99 -10.42
C LYS A 89 17.32 1.41 -11.51
N VAL A 90 16.03 1.44 -11.31
CA VAL A 90 15.05 1.05 -12.33
C VAL A 90 14.75 2.23 -13.23
N VAL A 91 14.85 2.01 -14.54
CA VAL A 91 14.48 3.00 -15.54
C VAL A 91 13.07 2.71 -16.05
N TYR A 92 12.17 3.63 -15.81
CA TYR A 92 10.82 3.57 -16.35
C TYR A 92 10.70 4.48 -17.56
N ARG A 93 9.98 4.00 -18.58
CA ARG A 93 9.62 4.81 -19.75
C ARG A 93 8.19 5.33 -19.57
N VAL A 94 8.05 6.64 -19.52
CA VAL A 94 6.74 7.28 -19.44
C VAL A 94 6.10 7.24 -20.81
N LYS A 95 5.14 6.33 -21.00
CA LYS A 95 4.30 6.31 -22.21
C LYS A 95 3.30 7.45 -22.09
N ARG A 96 3.45 8.45 -22.92
CA ARG A 96 2.49 9.55 -23.01
C ARG A 96 1.12 9.01 -23.45
N GLY A 97 0.09 9.29 -22.67
CA GLY A 97 -1.21 8.64 -22.74
C GLY A 97 -1.97 8.73 -24.07
N ARG A 98 -3.13 8.08 -24.12
CA ARG A 98 -4.02 7.93 -25.29
C ARG A 98 -4.34 9.19 -26.08
N GLN A 99 -4.26 10.37 -25.46
CA GLN A 99 -4.52 11.64 -26.17
C GLN A 99 -3.48 11.93 -27.25
N ARG A 100 -2.21 11.55 -27.04
CA ARG A 100 -1.18 11.70 -28.06
C ARG A 100 -1.31 10.71 -29.22
N ALA A 101 -1.83 9.53 -28.99
CA ALA A 101 -2.09 8.57 -30.07
C ALA A 101 -3.05 9.16 -31.12
N LYS A 102 -4.01 9.97 -30.71
CA LYS A 102 -4.93 10.67 -31.63
C LYS A 102 -4.24 11.74 -32.47
N GLN A 103 -3.17 12.35 -31.98
CA GLN A 103 -2.39 13.35 -32.71
C GLN A 103 -1.56 12.73 -33.85
N PHE A 104 -1.26 11.43 -33.77
CA PHE A 104 -0.53 10.71 -34.82
C PHE A 104 -1.41 10.24 -35.98
N ILE A 105 -2.73 10.39 -35.88
CA ILE A 105 -3.65 10.02 -36.93
C ILE A 105 -4.12 11.27 -37.66
N THR A 106 -3.60 11.48 -38.85
CA THR A 106 -4.02 12.56 -39.74
C THR A 106 -4.89 12.00 -40.87
N LYS A 107 -5.94 12.74 -41.21
CA LYS A 107 -6.77 12.39 -42.36
C LYS A 107 -6.16 13.06 -43.60
N VAL A 108 -5.74 12.28 -44.56
CA VAL A 108 -5.13 12.75 -45.83
C VAL A 108 -5.96 12.29 -46.97
N GLY A 109 -6.02 13.03 -48.05
CA GLY A 109 -6.62 12.60 -49.29
C GLY A 109 -5.85 11.42 -49.91
N LEU A 110 -6.46 10.71 -50.88
CA LEU A 110 -5.89 9.50 -51.50
C LEU A 110 -4.48 9.66 -52.10
N SER A 111 -4.04 10.88 -52.42
CA SER A 111 -2.72 11.22 -52.94
C SER A 111 -1.85 11.99 -51.96
N GLY A 112 -2.27 12.15 -50.69
CA GLY A 112 -1.53 12.90 -49.66
C GLY A 112 -0.53 12.04 -48.92
N ALA A 113 0.57 12.67 -48.48
CA ALA A 113 1.55 12.03 -47.60
C ALA A 113 1.14 12.19 -46.15
N TYR A 114 1.30 11.11 -45.35
CA TYR A 114 1.08 11.17 -43.91
C TYR A 114 2.27 11.86 -43.20
N GLU A 115 1.98 12.71 -42.23
CA GLU A 115 3.03 13.22 -41.35
C GLU A 115 3.58 12.10 -40.45
N SER A 116 4.89 11.97 -40.44
CA SER A 116 5.57 11.02 -39.56
C SER A 116 5.92 11.71 -38.24
N PHE A 117 5.44 11.16 -37.13
CA PHE A 117 5.72 11.65 -35.78
C PHE A 117 6.73 10.72 -35.11
N ARG A 118 7.67 11.31 -34.35
CA ARG A 118 8.60 10.56 -33.52
C ARG A 118 7.99 10.35 -32.13
N LEU A 119 8.05 9.14 -31.63
CA LEU A 119 7.62 8.80 -30.29
C LEU A 119 8.79 9.08 -29.34
N ASP A 120 8.82 10.28 -28.74
CA ASP A 120 9.76 10.59 -27.67
C ASP A 120 9.20 10.06 -26.35
N ALA A 121 9.91 9.12 -25.76
CA ALA A 121 9.61 8.60 -24.43
C ALA A 121 10.50 9.31 -23.42
N ASP A 122 9.92 9.92 -22.42
CA ASP A 122 10.66 10.41 -21.27
C ASP A 122 11.05 9.21 -20.42
N THR A 123 12.31 9.16 -19.99
CA THR A 123 12.81 8.14 -19.07
C THR A 123 12.92 8.72 -17.67
N PHE A 124 12.53 7.94 -16.71
CA PHE A 124 12.59 8.29 -15.29
C PHE A 124 13.36 7.19 -14.55
N GLU A 125 14.37 7.57 -13.79
CA GLU A 125 15.15 6.66 -12.95
C GLU A 125 14.61 6.71 -11.52
N LEU A 126 14.31 5.55 -10.95
CA LEU A 126 13.86 5.41 -9.59
C LEU A 126 14.91 4.63 -8.79
N GLY A 127 15.45 5.28 -7.76
CA GLY A 127 16.29 4.66 -6.74
C GLY A 127 15.57 4.61 -5.40
N GLY A 128 15.99 3.70 -4.53
CA GLY A 128 15.45 3.54 -3.19
C GLY A 128 16.13 4.46 -2.17
N HIS A 129 15.41 4.78 -1.11
CA HIS A 129 15.94 5.30 0.15
C HIS A 129 15.69 4.28 1.25
N ALA A 130 16.52 4.29 2.30
CA ALA A 130 16.39 3.33 3.38
C ALA A 130 15.21 3.71 4.28
N ILE A 131 14.35 2.74 4.53
CA ILE A 131 13.29 2.77 5.53
C ILE A 131 13.61 1.68 6.52
N GLY A 132 13.64 1.97 7.80
CA GLY A 132 14.02 1.01 8.83
C GLY A 132 13.57 1.43 10.21
N GLY A 133 13.73 0.51 11.14
CA GLY A 133 13.48 0.69 12.55
C GLY A 133 14.51 -0.06 13.39
N ALA A 134 14.63 0.31 14.65
CA ALA A 134 15.50 -0.34 15.60
C ALA A 134 14.71 -0.78 16.82
N ALA A 135 14.96 -2.00 17.29
CA ALA A 135 14.45 -2.52 18.54
C ALA A 135 15.60 -2.69 19.54
N TYR A 136 15.37 -2.22 20.75
CA TYR A 136 16.31 -2.37 21.85
C TYR A 136 15.91 -3.59 22.68
N ILE A 137 16.85 -4.50 22.89
CA ILE A 137 16.64 -5.73 23.66
C ILE A 137 17.63 -5.78 24.82
N ASP A 138 17.11 -5.95 26.03
CA ASP A 138 17.92 -6.21 27.20
C ASP A 138 18.12 -7.73 27.35
N TYR A 139 19.35 -8.17 27.20
CA TYR A 139 19.67 -9.59 27.25
C TYR A 139 19.31 -10.28 28.57
N GLU A 140 19.38 -9.58 29.71
CA GLU A 140 19.00 -10.15 31.01
C GLU A 140 17.48 -10.40 31.06
N ARG A 141 16.67 -9.49 30.49
CA ARG A 141 15.21 -9.64 30.40
C ARG A 141 14.81 -10.72 29.40
N TYR A 142 15.54 -10.82 28.28
CA TYR A 142 15.34 -11.91 27.32
C TYR A 142 15.54 -13.30 27.95
N ILE A 143 16.63 -13.50 28.72
CA ILE A 143 16.87 -14.76 29.44
C ILE A 143 15.80 -15.03 30.51
N CYS A 144 15.29 -14.00 31.16
CA CYS A 144 14.21 -14.12 32.14
C CYS A 144 12.85 -14.43 31.49
N GLY A 145 12.73 -14.31 30.17
CA GLY A 145 11.50 -14.52 29.41
C GLY A 145 10.56 -13.32 29.43
N ASP A 146 11.05 -12.13 29.80
CA ASP A 146 10.28 -10.89 29.79
C ASP A 146 10.27 -10.20 28.42
N GLU A 147 11.23 -10.53 27.57
CA GLU A 147 11.37 -10.03 26.21
C GLU A 147 11.57 -11.20 25.23
N ASP A 148 10.96 -11.12 24.03
CA ASP A 148 11.12 -12.12 22.96
C ASP A 148 11.68 -11.45 21.72
N ILE A 149 12.77 -12.03 21.18
CA ILE A 149 13.38 -11.58 19.92
C ILE A 149 12.40 -11.73 18.76
N ALA A 150 11.61 -12.80 18.75
CA ALA A 150 10.62 -13.05 17.70
C ALA A 150 9.54 -11.97 17.68
N GLU A 151 9.02 -11.60 18.85
CA GLU A 151 8.02 -10.53 18.98
C GLU A 151 8.59 -9.19 18.55
N SER A 152 9.79 -8.84 19.00
CA SER A 152 10.47 -7.60 18.62
C SER A 152 10.70 -7.51 17.11
N THR A 153 11.06 -8.62 16.49
CA THR A 153 11.28 -8.72 15.05
C THR A 153 9.95 -8.58 14.29
N GLN A 154 8.88 -9.18 14.79
CA GLN A 154 7.55 -9.04 14.20
C GLN A 154 7.08 -7.58 14.23
N ILE A 155 7.27 -6.88 15.34
CA ILE A 155 6.93 -5.44 15.47
C ILE A 155 7.73 -4.59 14.47
N LEU A 156 9.02 -4.90 14.28
CA LEU A 156 9.84 -4.19 13.29
C LEU A 156 9.34 -4.39 11.86
N LEU A 157 8.92 -5.60 11.52
CA LEU A 157 8.39 -5.90 10.19
C LEU A 157 7.05 -5.20 9.94
N GLU A 158 6.12 -5.26 10.91
CA GLU A 158 4.85 -4.52 10.84
C GLU A 158 5.09 -3.01 10.66
N GLY A 159 6.07 -2.45 11.39
CA GLY A 159 6.47 -1.06 11.25
C GLY A 159 7.07 -0.72 9.88
N LEU A 160 7.83 -1.64 9.26
CA LEU A 160 8.36 -1.46 7.90
C LEU A 160 7.23 -1.46 6.86
N GLU A 161 6.27 -2.37 6.97
CA GLU A 161 5.11 -2.42 6.09
C GLU A 161 4.29 -1.14 6.17
N GLU A 162 4.00 -0.69 7.39
CA GLU A 162 3.29 0.57 7.63
C GLU A 162 4.03 1.78 7.05
N ALA A 163 5.34 1.84 7.21
CA ALA A 163 6.16 2.93 6.69
C ALA A 163 6.14 2.96 5.15
N ILE A 164 6.19 1.81 4.48
CA ILE A 164 6.09 1.72 3.02
C ILE A 164 4.73 2.21 2.52
N MET A 165 3.63 1.82 3.19
CA MET A 165 2.28 2.30 2.87
C MET A 165 2.19 3.82 2.98
N GLY A 166 2.76 4.40 4.04
CA GLY A 166 2.81 5.84 4.23
C GLY A 166 3.62 6.58 3.17
N GLU A 167 4.74 6.03 2.71
CA GLU A 167 5.51 6.63 1.62
C GLU A 167 4.74 6.64 0.30
N VAL A 168 3.98 5.59 0.01
CA VAL A 168 3.09 5.56 -1.16
C VAL A 168 2.03 6.64 -1.06
N GLN A 169 1.40 6.82 0.10
CA GLN A 169 0.41 7.86 0.30
C GLN A 169 1.01 9.26 0.16
N LYS A 170 2.16 9.53 0.76
CA LYS A 170 2.87 10.81 0.61
C LYS A 170 3.18 11.11 -0.86
N ALA A 171 3.64 10.12 -1.62
CA ALA A 171 3.90 10.26 -3.04
C ALA A 171 2.62 10.57 -3.83
N LEU A 172 1.50 9.93 -3.50
CA LEU A 172 0.19 10.20 -4.12
C LEU A 172 -0.30 11.62 -3.83
N ILE A 173 -0.22 12.08 -2.58
CA ILE A 173 -0.61 13.44 -2.19
C ILE A 173 0.31 14.48 -2.86
N ALA A 174 1.62 14.24 -2.88
CA ALA A 174 2.57 15.12 -3.54
C ALA A 174 2.31 15.23 -5.05
N ALA A 175 2.01 14.10 -5.70
CA ALA A 175 1.65 14.08 -7.11
C ALA A 175 0.29 14.76 -7.38
N ALA A 176 -0.65 14.65 -6.46
CA ALA A 176 -1.93 15.34 -6.53
C ALA A 176 -1.78 16.86 -6.43
N ASN A 177 -0.80 17.35 -5.67
CA ASN A 177 -0.52 18.78 -5.50
C ASN A 177 0.42 19.35 -6.57
N ALA A 178 0.86 18.56 -7.54
CA ALA A 178 1.74 19.03 -8.60
C ALA A 178 1.05 20.02 -9.54
N ASP A 179 1.72 21.11 -9.89
CA ASP A 179 1.20 22.19 -10.78
C ASP A 179 0.84 21.68 -12.19
N SER A 180 1.48 20.61 -12.64
CA SER A 180 1.25 19.98 -13.95
C SER A 180 -0.05 19.18 -14.04
N ARG A 181 -0.77 19.01 -12.94
CA ARG A 181 -1.99 18.21 -12.88
C ARG A 181 -3.18 18.96 -13.50
N PRO A 182 -4.04 18.30 -14.32
CA PRO A 182 -5.27 18.90 -14.80
C PRO A 182 -6.25 19.22 -13.65
N ALA A 183 -6.85 20.40 -13.67
CA ALA A 183 -7.80 20.81 -12.63
C ALA A 183 -9.02 19.87 -12.49
N LYS A 184 -9.40 19.19 -13.58
CA LYS A 184 -10.50 18.21 -13.57
C LYS A 184 -10.18 16.90 -12.82
N ASN A 185 -8.94 16.67 -12.45
CA ASN A 185 -8.51 15.43 -11.79
C ASN A 185 -8.58 15.52 -10.27
N ILE A 186 -8.94 16.68 -9.73
CA ILE A 186 -9.15 16.86 -8.29
C ILE A 186 -10.51 17.45 -8.01
N HIS A 187 -11.13 16.98 -6.95
CA HIS A 187 -12.28 17.63 -6.33
C HIS A 187 -12.04 17.72 -4.82
N VAL A 188 -12.30 18.92 -4.27
CA VAL A 188 -12.15 19.19 -2.83
C VAL A 188 -13.49 19.69 -2.33
N SER A 189 -14.05 19.03 -1.33
CA SER A 189 -15.33 19.39 -0.72
C SER A 189 -15.34 19.05 0.76
N ALA A 190 -16.16 19.73 1.55
CA ALA A 190 -16.39 19.40 2.97
C ALA A 190 -17.43 18.29 3.16
N THR A 191 -18.27 18.06 2.16
CA THR A 191 -19.29 17.01 2.16
C THR A 191 -19.14 16.16 0.91
N PHE A 192 -19.55 14.91 0.98
CA PHE A 192 -19.49 14.03 -0.18
C PHE A 192 -20.42 14.52 -1.29
N ASP A 193 -19.86 14.69 -2.50
CA ASP A 193 -20.58 15.03 -3.72
C ASP A 193 -20.51 13.85 -4.70
N ALA A 194 -21.64 13.18 -4.87
CA ALA A 194 -21.75 11.97 -5.69
C ALA A 194 -21.57 12.26 -7.20
N ASP A 195 -21.95 13.45 -7.67
CA ASP A 195 -21.83 13.80 -9.08
C ASP A 195 -20.37 14.17 -9.42
N ALA A 196 -19.69 14.90 -8.55
CA ALA A 196 -18.27 15.17 -8.68
C ALA A 196 -17.44 13.87 -8.67
N MET A 197 -17.76 12.93 -7.76
CA MET A 197 -17.10 11.61 -7.74
C MET A 197 -17.35 10.84 -9.05
N ALA A 198 -18.56 10.90 -9.59
CA ALA A 198 -18.88 10.25 -10.87
C ALA A 198 -18.09 10.85 -12.04
N ASP A 199 -17.91 12.17 -12.06
CA ASP A 199 -17.11 12.86 -13.07
C ASP A 199 -15.62 12.45 -12.99
N LEU A 200 -15.06 12.34 -11.78
CA LEU A 200 -13.70 11.83 -11.57
C LEU A 200 -13.57 10.39 -12.05
N CYS A 201 -14.54 9.54 -11.74
CA CYS A 201 -14.58 8.15 -12.22
C CYS A 201 -14.65 8.10 -13.76
N ALA A 202 -15.41 8.97 -14.41
CA ALA A 202 -15.50 9.07 -15.87
C ALA A 202 -14.14 9.44 -16.50
N VAL A 203 -13.41 10.39 -15.88
CA VAL A 203 -12.05 10.75 -16.31
C VAL A 203 -11.13 9.53 -16.22
N ALA A 204 -11.05 8.86 -15.06
CA ALA A 204 -10.19 7.68 -14.88
C ALA A 204 -10.57 6.53 -15.85
N LYS A 205 -11.85 6.25 -16.01
CA LYS A 205 -12.36 5.24 -16.98
C LYS A 205 -11.95 5.53 -18.41
N SER A 206 -11.86 6.80 -18.80
CA SER A 206 -11.45 7.19 -20.16
C SER A 206 -10.02 6.75 -20.50
N TYR A 207 -9.14 6.70 -19.50
CA TYR A 207 -7.75 6.23 -19.63
C TYR A 207 -7.61 4.72 -19.42
N GLY A 208 -8.46 4.12 -18.59
CA GLY A 208 -8.45 2.68 -18.28
C GLY A 208 -9.19 1.78 -19.27
N GLY A 209 -9.57 2.30 -20.46
CA GLY A 209 -10.34 1.50 -21.41
C GLY A 209 -11.77 1.17 -20.92
N GLY A 210 -12.36 2.04 -20.12
CA GLY A 210 -13.68 1.87 -19.51
C GLY A 210 -13.65 1.28 -18.10
N ARG A 211 -12.47 1.00 -17.55
CA ARG A 211 -12.30 0.41 -16.21
C ARG A 211 -11.55 1.35 -15.28
N ALA A 212 -12.05 1.50 -14.08
CA ALA A 212 -11.40 2.22 -12.99
C ALA A 212 -11.78 1.57 -11.66
N ALA A 213 -11.01 1.82 -10.61
CA ALA A 213 -11.31 1.45 -9.24
C ALA A 213 -11.08 2.64 -8.31
N ILE A 214 -11.86 2.71 -7.24
CA ILE A 214 -11.76 3.71 -6.18
C ILE A 214 -11.04 3.05 -5.01
N PHE A 215 -10.00 3.71 -4.50
CA PHE A 215 -9.26 3.29 -3.32
C PHE A 215 -9.47 4.33 -2.23
N ALA A 216 -10.02 3.92 -1.10
CA ALA A 216 -10.33 4.82 0.00
C ALA A 216 -10.21 4.12 1.35
N ALA A 217 -9.98 4.90 2.41
CA ALA A 217 -10.03 4.42 3.77
C ALA A 217 -11.47 4.08 4.19
N PRO A 218 -11.67 3.20 5.19
CA PRO A 218 -13.00 2.81 5.68
C PRO A 218 -13.87 4.00 6.08
N GLU A 219 -13.25 5.01 6.71
CA GLU A 219 -13.94 6.21 7.18
C GLU A 219 -14.46 7.06 6.02
N PHE A 220 -13.68 7.14 4.92
CA PHE A 220 -14.13 7.82 3.70
C PHE A 220 -15.34 7.11 3.10
N ILE A 221 -15.28 5.78 3.00
CA ILE A 221 -16.37 4.96 2.43
C ILE A 221 -17.65 5.11 3.27
N ALA A 222 -17.53 5.07 4.60
CA ALA A 222 -18.63 5.32 5.50
C ALA A 222 -19.19 6.75 5.37
N GLY A 223 -18.33 7.74 5.13
CA GLY A 223 -18.69 9.13 4.91
C GLY A 223 -19.40 9.43 3.57
N MET A 224 -19.32 8.52 2.60
CA MET A 224 -20.04 8.66 1.32
C MET A 224 -21.57 8.70 1.49
N GLY A 225 -22.07 8.04 2.53
CA GLY A 225 -23.51 8.06 2.87
C GLY A 225 -24.43 7.40 1.85
N PRO A 226 -25.74 7.63 1.98
CA PRO A 226 -26.74 7.00 1.11
C PRO A 226 -26.65 7.38 -0.36
N ASP A 227 -26.12 8.56 -0.67
CA ASP A 227 -26.00 9.06 -2.05
C ASP A 227 -24.99 8.28 -2.90
N ALA A 228 -24.09 7.54 -2.25
CA ALA A 228 -23.14 6.67 -2.93
C ALA A 228 -23.79 5.40 -3.49
N ILE A 229 -24.85 4.90 -2.85
CA ILE A 229 -25.48 3.61 -3.19
C ILE A 229 -26.61 3.82 -4.21
N GLY A 230 -27.36 4.91 -4.07
CA GLY A 230 -28.57 5.15 -4.86
C GLY A 230 -28.29 5.83 -6.19
N MET A 231 -28.62 5.21 -7.33
CA MET A 231 -28.92 5.98 -8.52
C MET A 231 -30.24 6.68 -8.33
N PRO A 232 -30.35 8.01 -8.51
CA PRO A 232 -31.65 8.65 -8.58
C PRO A 232 -32.40 8.08 -9.79
N ILE A 233 -33.39 7.22 -9.55
CA ILE A 233 -34.29 6.76 -10.60
C ILE A 233 -35.24 7.90 -10.87
N PHE A 234 -35.00 8.64 -11.92
CA PHE A 234 -35.93 9.62 -12.44
C PHE A 234 -37.19 8.88 -12.92
N ASN A 235 -38.25 8.88 -12.12
CA ASN A 235 -39.57 8.60 -12.63
C ASN A 235 -40.02 9.78 -13.50
N GLY A 236 -39.52 9.82 -14.73
CA GLY A 236 -40.11 10.49 -15.90
C GLY A 236 -40.70 11.90 -15.80
N THR A 237 -40.59 12.61 -14.70
CA THR A 237 -41.16 13.95 -14.53
C THR A 237 -40.05 14.96 -14.26
N PRO A 238 -39.77 15.92 -15.15
CA PRO A 238 -38.81 16.98 -14.90
C PRO A 238 -39.28 17.83 -13.73
N GLY A 239 -38.48 17.94 -12.68
CA GLY A 239 -38.70 18.85 -11.57
C GLY A 239 -39.03 18.22 -10.21
N TYR A 240 -38.84 16.95 -10.00
CA TYR A 240 -39.02 16.33 -8.69
C TYR A 240 -37.77 16.53 -7.81
N ALA A 241 -37.77 17.53 -6.97
CA ALA A 241 -36.93 17.63 -5.79
C ALA A 241 -37.44 16.56 -4.80
N GLY A 242 -36.80 15.41 -4.70
CA GLY A 242 -37.19 14.34 -3.76
C GLY A 242 -37.07 12.92 -4.32
N ALA A 243 -36.15 12.65 -5.22
CA ALA A 243 -35.84 11.27 -5.59
C ALA A 243 -35.21 10.56 -4.40
N THR A 244 -35.96 9.70 -3.71
CA THR A 244 -35.40 8.80 -2.70
C THR A 244 -34.48 7.79 -3.40
N PRO A 245 -33.23 7.65 -2.98
CA PRO A 245 -32.34 6.64 -3.53
C PRO A 245 -32.96 5.25 -3.32
N LYS A 246 -33.12 4.49 -4.39
CA LYS A 246 -33.56 3.09 -4.29
C LYS A 246 -32.32 2.20 -4.26
N TYR A 247 -32.14 1.54 -3.14
CA TYR A 247 -31.13 0.51 -2.98
C TYR A 247 -31.56 -0.76 -3.72
N SER A 248 -30.63 -1.39 -4.43
CA SER A 248 -30.90 -2.72 -4.92
C SER A 248 -30.83 -3.73 -3.74
N PRO A 249 -31.62 -4.84 -3.79
CA PRO A 249 -31.50 -5.88 -2.77
C PRO A 249 -30.07 -6.41 -2.63
N LYS A 250 -29.31 -6.45 -3.71
CA LYS A 250 -27.91 -6.87 -3.71
C LYS A 250 -26.99 -5.89 -2.98
N ASP A 251 -27.19 -4.58 -3.17
CA ASP A 251 -26.39 -3.57 -2.46
C ASP A 251 -26.63 -3.63 -0.94
N ILE A 252 -27.88 -3.89 -0.53
CA ILE A 252 -28.22 -4.07 0.88
C ILE A 252 -27.57 -5.33 1.45
N GLU A 253 -27.57 -6.42 0.69
CA GLU A 253 -26.95 -7.69 1.08
C GLU A 253 -25.41 -7.54 1.17
N ASP A 254 -24.80 -6.88 0.19
CA ASP A 254 -23.35 -6.60 0.17
C ASP A 254 -22.95 -5.75 1.40
N ILE A 255 -23.70 -4.70 1.74
CA ILE A 255 -23.44 -3.88 2.93
C ILE A 255 -23.65 -4.68 4.22
N ALA A 256 -24.68 -5.53 4.28
CA ALA A 256 -24.93 -6.36 5.45
C ALA A 256 -23.80 -7.39 5.68
N ASN A 257 -23.18 -7.89 4.60
CA ASN A 257 -22.13 -8.89 4.68
C ASN A 257 -20.73 -8.27 4.90
N THR A 258 -20.44 -7.14 4.26
CA THR A 258 -19.10 -6.53 4.26
C THR A 258 -18.99 -5.32 5.19
N GLY A 259 -20.12 -4.74 5.62
CA GLY A 259 -20.17 -3.53 6.44
C GLY A 259 -19.90 -2.23 5.65
N TYR A 260 -19.59 -2.31 4.35
CA TYR A 260 -19.31 -1.15 3.51
C TYR A 260 -19.80 -1.34 2.07
N ILE A 261 -19.76 -0.23 1.30
CA ILE A 261 -20.18 -0.21 -0.10
C ILE A 261 -19.07 -0.77 -0.96
N THR A 262 -19.34 -1.80 -1.76
CA THR A 262 -18.36 -2.46 -2.64
C THR A 262 -18.25 -1.82 -4.02
N SER A 263 -19.22 -1.01 -4.43
CA SER A 263 -19.20 -0.35 -5.74
C SER A 263 -19.93 0.99 -5.73
N PHE A 264 -19.39 1.96 -6.45
CA PHE A 264 -20.00 3.26 -6.70
C PHE A 264 -20.31 3.42 -8.19
N ARG A 265 -21.60 3.49 -8.54
CA ARG A 265 -22.08 3.65 -9.95
C ARG A 265 -21.30 2.78 -10.94
N GLY A 266 -21.13 1.48 -10.62
CA GLY A 266 -20.41 0.51 -11.46
C GLY A 266 -18.89 0.64 -11.48
N THR A 267 -18.33 1.37 -10.52
CA THR A 267 -16.88 1.43 -10.24
C THR A 267 -16.61 0.70 -8.93
N PRO A 268 -15.79 -0.36 -8.92
CA PRO A 268 -15.48 -1.07 -7.68
C PRO A 268 -14.75 -0.16 -6.69
N ILE A 269 -15.07 -0.32 -5.42
CA ILE A 269 -14.41 0.33 -4.29
C ILE A 269 -13.53 -0.72 -3.62
N ILE A 270 -12.25 -0.38 -3.45
CA ILE A 270 -11.27 -1.20 -2.75
C ILE A 270 -10.91 -0.47 -1.47
N GLN A 271 -11.21 -1.10 -0.36
CA GLN A 271 -10.88 -0.57 0.95
C GLN A 271 -9.37 -0.69 1.18
N MET A 272 -8.73 0.42 1.55
CA MET A 272 -7.34 0.41 2.01
C MET A 272 -7.31 0.01 3.49
N PRO A 273 -6.34 -0.82 3.91
CA PRO A 273 -6.18 -1.14 5.32
C PRO A 273 -5.88 0.13 6.10
N GLN A 274 -6.46 0.26 7.29
CA GLN A 274 -6.28 1.39 8.17
C GLN A 274 -5.81 0.93 9.53
N SER A 275 -4.78 1.56 10.06
CA SER A 275 -4.28 1.36 11.42
C SER A 275 -4.14 2.70 12.13
N TYR A 276 -4.04 2.67 13.46
CA TYR A 276 -3.73 3.84 14.26
C TYR A 276 -2.25 3.83 14.59
N THR A 277 -1.61 4.99 14.50
CA THR A 277 -0.17 5.16 14.75
C THR A 277 0.12 5.64 16.17
N ASP A 278 -0.92 5.93 16.95
CA ASP A 278 -0.83 6.43 18.33
C ASP A 278 -1.62 5.55 19.30
N GLU A 279 -1.19 5.51 20.55
CA GLU A 279 -1.85 4.77 21.64
C GLU A 279 -3.24 5.33 22.00
N THR A 280 -3.54 6.55 21.56
CA THR A 280 -4.81 7.22 21.83
C THR A 280 -5.85 6.98 20.73
N ASN A 281 -5.49 6.27 19.66
CA ASN A 281 -6.33 6.00 18.49
C ASN A 281 -6.89 7.27 17.84
N THR A 282 -6.09 8.33 17.79
CA THR A 282 -6.49 9.62 17.20
C THR A 282 -5.81 9.90 15.87
N VAL A 283 -4.64 9.30 15.63
CA VAL A 283 -3.87 9.48 14.40
C VAL A 283 -3.96 8.21 13.56
N THR A 284 -4.56 8.34 12.39
CA THR A 284 -4.67 7.24 11.42
C THR A 284 -3.45 7.20 10.52
N GLN A 285 -3.02 6.01 10.14
CA GLN A 285 -1.90 5.79 9.23
C GLN A 285 -2.16 6.38 7.84
N ILE A 286 -3.36 6.12 7.31
CA ILE A 286 -3.81 6.66 6.03
C ILE A 286 -4.76 7.81 6.31
N ASN A 287 -4.54 8.98 5.65
CA ASN A 287 -5.45 10.10 5.80
C ASN A 287 -6.83 9.74 5.25
N PRO A 288 -7.87 9.66 6.10
CA PRO A 288 -9.21 9.23 5.69
C PRO A 288 -9.93 10.24 4.81
N GLY A 289 -9.40 11.45 4.66
CA GLY A 289 -10.01 12.48 3.83
C GLY A 289 -9.84 12.25 2.32
N PHE A 290 -9.00 11.31 1.89
CA PHE A 290 -8.68 11.11 0.48
C PHE A 290 -9.25 9.82 -0.10
N ALA A 291 -9.79 9.92 -1.31
CA ALA A 291 -10.09 8.77 -2.17
C ALA A 291 -9.34 8.91 -3.49
N TYR A 292 -8.68 7.85 -3.89
CA TYR A 292 -7.88 7.77 -5.11
C TYR A 292 -8.64 6.96 -6.17
N ILE A 293 -8.70 7.48 -7.39
CA ILE A 293 -9.41 6.84 -8.49
C ILE A 293 -8.40 6.49 -9.58
N PHE A 294 -8.09 5.20 -9.71
CA PHE A 294 -7.11 4.71 -10.67
C PHE A 294 -7.75 3.97 -11.83
N PRO A 295 -7.25 4.14 -13.07
CA PRO A 295 -7.61 3.30 -14.19
C PRO A 295 -7.00 1.90 -14.03
N THR A 296 -7.82 0.85 -14.11
CA THR A 296 -7.37 -0.54 -13.92
C THR A 296 -7.07 -1.29 -15.23
N GLY A 297 -7.37 -0.70 -16.38
CA GLY A 297 -7.19 -1.32 -17.69
C GLY A 297 -5.92 -0.91 -18.45
N GLY A 298 -4.93 -0.32 -17.77
CA GLY A 298 -3.72 0.22 -18.41
C GLY A 298 -2.44 -0.09 -17.62
N GLU A 299 -1.41 0.69 -17.91
CA GLU A 299 -0.16 0.65 -17.14
C GLU A 299 -0.41 1.13 -15.70
N LYS A 300 0.10 0.39 -14.73
CA LYS A 300 -0.02 0.74 -13.31
C LYS A 300 0.70 2.06 -13.03
N ILE A 301 0.03 2.95 -12.31
CA ILE A 301 0.45 4.36 -12.15
C ILE A 301 1.54 4.49 -11.10
N VAL A 302 1.37 3.79 -9.99
CA VAL A 302 2.33 3.79 -8.90
C VAL A 302 3.42 2.77 -9.21
N LYS A 303 4.68 3.18 -9.06
CA LYS A 303 5.85 2.30 -9.21
C LYS A 303 6.54 2.22 -7.86
N ILE A 304 6.68 1.00 -7.38
CA ILE A 304 7.39 0.69 -6.14
C ILE A 304 8.60 -0.14 -6.51
N VAL A 305 9.76 0.27 -6.03
CA VAL A 305 11.03 -0.44 -6.24
C VAL A 305 11.56 -0.83 -4.87
N LEU A 306 11.77 -2.13 -4.67
CA LEU A 306 12.46 -2.70 -3.53
C LEU A 306 13.90 -2.99 -3.96
N GLU A 307 14.86 -2.26 -3.41
CA GLU A 307 16.26 -2.34 -3.80
C GLU A 307 17.05 -3.14 -2.77
N GLY A 308 17.72 -4.19 -3.24
CA GLY A 308 18.56 -5.06 -2.42
C GLY A 308 17.78 -5.95 -1.43
N PRO A 309 18.49 -6.80 -0.69
CA PRO A 309 17.91 -7.57 0.40
C PRO A 309 17.57 -6.67 1.59
N THR A 310 16.67 -7.12 2.44
CA THR A 310 16.50 -6.55 3.78
C THR A 310 17.78 -6.82 4.56
N ARG A 311 18.21 -5.88 5.39
CA ARG A 311 19.40 -6.05 6.20
C ARG A 311 19.04 -5.87 7.66
N ILE A 312 19.63 -6.73 8.49
CA ILE A 312 19.51 -6.69 9.94
C ILE A 312 20.91 -6.54 10.53
N ASP A 313 21.14 -5.44 11.20
CA ASP A 313 22.40 -5.13 11.86
C ASP A 313 22.21 -5.11 13.39
N GLU A 314 23.20 -5.60 14.13
CA GLU A 314 23.23 -5.56 15.59
C GLU A 314 24.27 -4.54 16.07
N PHE A 315 23.81 -3.64 16.92
CA PHE A 315 24.68 -2.69 17.61
C PHE A 315 24.72 -2.99 19.11
N LYS A 316 25.89 -3.22 19.62
CA LYS A 316 26.09 -3.53 21.03
C LYS A 316 26.16 -2.26 21.90
N GLY A 317 25.22 -2.12 22.83
CA GLY A 317 25.22 -1.08 23.84
C GLY A 317 26.34 -1.24 24.87
N ARG A 318 26.71 -0.14 25.57
CA ARG A 318 27.69 -0.16 26.67
C ARG A 318 27.13 -0.84 27.91
N ASP A 319 25.84 -0.93 28.05
CA ASP A 319 25.05 -1.47 29.16
C ASP A 319 24.72 -2.97 29.01
N ARG A 320 25.37 -3.66 28.05
CA ARG A 320 25.17 -5.06 27.69
C ARG A 320 23.86 -5.34 26.94
N SER A 321 23.09 -4.30 26.61
CA SER A 321 21.99 -4.40 25.66
C SER A 321 22.51 -4.57 24.25
N PHE A 322 21.63 -5.02 23.37
CA PHE A 322 21.84 -4.98 21.93
C PHE A 322 20.64 -4.34 21.25
N GLU A 323 20.95 -3.56 20.25
CA GLU A 323 19.98 -2.89 19.39
C GLU A 323 19.98 -3.65 18.05
N ILE A 324 18.82 -4.13 17.64
CA ILE A 324 18.60 -4.76 16.36
C ILE A 324 17.99 -3.72 15.44
N GLU A 325 18.69 -3.37 14.37
CA GLU A 325 18.23 -2.45 13.34
C GLU A 325 17.88 -3.24 12.08
N ALA A 326 16.64 -3.14 11.63
CA ALA A 326 16.20 -3.72 10.36
C ALA A 326 15.85 -2.61 9.38
N TYR A 327 16.35 -2.68 8.14
CA TYR A 327 16.03 -1.72 7.09
C TYR A 327 15.93 -2.34 5.70
N LYS A 328 15.08 -1.71 4.89
CA LYS A 328 14.88 -2.02 3.46
C LYS A 328 14.98 -0.73 2.65
N LYS A 329 15.58 -0.81 1.47
CA LYS A 329 15.58 0.33 0.54
C LYS A 329 14.34 0.28 -0.34
N VAL A 330 13.54 1.33 -0.26
CA VAL A 330 12.27 1.45 -0.99
C VAL A 330 12.25 2.74 -1.79
N GLY A 331 11.86 2.66 -3.04
CA GLY A 331 11.61 3.81 -3.89
C GLY A 331 10.17 3.82 -4.37
N VAL A 332 9.48 4.95 -4.23
CA VAL A 332 8.12 5.13 -4.70
C VAL A 332 8.06 6.28 -5.70
N ALA A 333 7.41 6.06 -6.83
CA ALA A 333 7.18 7.09 -7.82
C ALA A 333 5.84 6.97 -8.52
N ILE A 334 5.31 8.11 -8.94
CA ILE A 334 4.10 8.22 -9.74
C ILE A 334 4.47 8.80 -11.09
N LEU A 335 4.27 7.99 -12.13
CA LEU A 335 4.78 8.32 -13.47
C LEU A 335 3.99 9.43 -14.18
N THR A 336 2.70 9.56 -13.87
CA THR A 336 1.80 10.46 -14.61
C THR A 336 0.83 11.15 -13.67
N HIS A 337 0.45 12.38 -14.03
CA HIS A 337 -0.47 13.20 -13.23
C HIS A 337 -1.84 13.38 -13.90
N HIS A 338 -2.04 12.88 -15.12
CA HIS A 338 -3.22 13.18 -15.93
C HIS A 338 -4.23 12.07 -16.08
N ASN A 339 -3.87 10.82 -15.73
CA ASN A 339 -4.68 9.63 -15.98
C ASN A 339 -5.36 9.04 -14.73
N TRP A 340 -5.20 9.66 -13.58
CA TRP A 340 -5.85 9.28 -12.33
C TRP A 340 -6.42 10.52 -11.64
N CYS A 341 -7.31 10.30 -10.70
CA CYS A 341 -8.02 11.38 -10.02
C CYS A 341 -7.96 11.20 -8.50
N ILE A 342 -8.16 12.31 -7.79
CA ILE A 342 -8.23 12.35 -6.34
C ILE A 342 -9.46 13.13 -5.90
N TYR A 343 -10.15 12.62 -4.90
CA TYR A 343 -11.22 13.31 -4.20
C TYR A 343 -10.79 13.57 -2.77
N GLU A 344 -10.90 14.81 -2.31
CA GLU A 344 -10.59 15.20 -0.93
C GLU A 344 -11.87 15.62 -0.22
N ASN A 345 -12.17 14.96 0.91
CA ASN A 345 -13.18 15.37 1.86
C ASN A 345 -12.52 16.06 3.05
N THR A 346 -12.60 17.38 3.09
CA THR A 346 -11.90 18.19 4.11
C THR A 346 -12.47 18.00 5.52
N SER A 347 -13.69 17.50 5.67
CA SER A 347 -14.27 17.21 7.00
C SER A 347 -13.68 15.95 7.65
N LEU A 348 -13.16 15.03 6.83
CA LEU A 348 -12.52 13.79 7.28
C LEU A 348 -10.99 13.89 7.22
N SER A 349 -10.46 14.89 6.50
CA SER A 349 -9.01 15.06 6.35
C SER A 349 -8.36 15.42 7.67
N THR A 350 -7.45 14.60 8.14
CA THR A 350 -6.61 14.89 9.30
C THR A 350 -5.41 15.70 8.85
N ALA A 351 -5.12 16.82 9.53
CA ALA A 351 -4.08 17.77 9.13
C ALA A 351 -2.65 17.21 9.23
N ASP A 352 -2.46 16.09 9.86
CA ASP A 352 -1.15 15.51 10.13
C ASP A 352 -1.09 14.00 9.83
N THR A 353 -0.72 13.66 8.60
CA THR A 353 0.00 12.41 8.32
C THR A 353 1.49 12.64 8.64
N LYS A 354 1.79 13.02 9.86
CA LYS A 354 3.18 13.07 10.30
C LYS A 354 3.55 11.71 10.85
N TYR A 355 4.23 10.92 10.03
CA TYR A 355 5.18 9.98 10.60
C TYR A 355 6.08 10.77 11.54
N PRO A 356 6.37 10.26 12.75
CA PRO A 356 7.41 10.83 13.55
C PRO A 356 8.73 10.64 12.79
N SER A 357 9.03 11.57 11.87
CA SER A 357 10.38 11.71 11.40
C SER A 357 11.16 12.17 12.63
N LYS A 358 11.79 11.24 13.33
CA LYS A 358 12.91 11.59 14.17
C LYS A 358 13.92 12.25 13.25
N THR A 359 13.89 13.57 13.18
CA THR A 359 15.00 14.34 12.67
C THR A 359 16.15 14.06 13.63
N VAL A 360 17.11 13.26 13.17
CA VAL A 360 18.40 13.09 13.83
C VAL A 360 19.15 14.41 13.77
#